data_fa0c083716fe89f947d622649c0cc1d1
#
_entry.id   fa0c083716fe89f947d622649c0cc1d1
#
_cell.length_a   1.000
_cell.length_b   1.000
_cell.length_c   1.000
_cell.angle_alpha   90.00
_cell.angle_beta   90.00
_cell.angle_gamma   90.00
#
_symmetry.space_group_name_H-M   'P 1'
#
loop_
_entity.id
_entity.type
_entity.pdbx_description
1 polymer ?
#
loop_
_entity_poly.entity_id
_entity_poly.type
_entity_poly.pdbx_seq_one_letter_code
_entity_poly.pdbx_strand_id
1 'polypeptide(L)'
;MTPARVWLVLAVIYVAFFSWYTSFGDPLTPEEVDGYVAELERVGQPPEAIEAIRGFMESDTGDDFVILNIVDSREPPLVVEGSPPAANAQEMVDRYMEFMYPALFARACHPVMVGSAAHRALDLMGIEVEDIDIWDQGVLMRYRSRRDLMDILSNPAFAGRHEFKVAAIEKTIAFPLDPWFQLGDPRLVLALLFLVIGFAWQALRRN
;
A
#
# COMPACT_ATOMS: atom_id res chain seq x y z
N MET A 1 19.24 23.68 -24.80
CA MET A 1 18.21 24.37 -23.99
C MET A 1 18.88 25.39 -23.09
N THR A 2 18.27 26.55 -22.83
CA THR A 2 18.76 27.51 -21.84
C THR A 2 18.56 26.94 -20.42
N PRO A 3 19.37 27.32 -19.42
CA PRO A 3 19.19 26.87 -18.02
C PRO A 3 17.75 27.10 -17.51
N ALA A 4 17.16 28.25 -17.82
CA ALA A 4 15.78 28.55 -17.43
C ALA A 4 14.75 27.55 -17.98
N ARG A 5 14.93 27.08 -19.23
CA ARG A 5 14.04 26.10 -19.83
C ARG A 5 14.20 24.73 -19.18
N VAL A 6 15.40 24.33 -18.78
CA VAL A 6 15.62 23.06 -18.04
C VAL A 6 14.92 23.11 -16.70
N TRP A 7 15.12 24.18 -15.92
CA TRP A 7 14.44 24.35 -14.63
C TRP A 7 12.92 24.35 -14.76
N LEU A 8 12.39 25.00 -15.79
CA LEU A 8 10.93 24.99 -16.05
C LEU A 8 10.43 23.58 -16.32
N VAL A 9 11.12 22.80 -17.16
CA VAL A 9 10.73 21.40 -17.46
C VAL A 9 10.77 20.54 -16.20
N LEU A 10 11.86 20.62 -15.42
CA LEU A 10 11.98 19.88 -14.17
C LEU A 10 10.87 20.25 -13.19
N ALA A 11 10.57 21.55 -13.05
CA ALA A 11 9.49 22.03 -12.18
C ALA A 11 8.12 21.51 -12.63
N VAL A 12 7.81 21.54 -13.93
CA VAL A 12 6.53 21.04 -14.45
C VAL A 12 6.41 19.54 -14.20
N ILE A 13 7.45 18.74 -14.44
CA ILE A 13 7.44 17.30 -14.18
C ILE A 13 7.25 17.05 -12.68
N TYR A 14 7.96 17.79 -11.82
CA TYR A 14 7.83 17.64 -10.38
C TYR A 14 6.43 17.98 -9.89
N VAL A 15 5.85 19.09 -10.33
CA VAL A 15 4.48 19.47 -9.94
C VAL A 15 3.46 18.44 -10.40
N ALA A 16 3.58 17.92 -11.63
CA ALA A 16 2.69 16.88 -12.14
C ALA A 16 2.80 15.60 -11.28
N PHE A 17 4.03 15.15 -10.98
CA PHE A 17 4.26 14.00 -10.10
C PHE A 17 3.70 14.25 -8.70
N PHE A 18 4.04 15.40 -8.10
CA PHE A 18 3.62 15.74 -6.73
C PHE A 18 2.10 15.78 -6.61
N SER A 19 1.41 16.35 -7.61
CA SER A 19 -0.05 16.44 -7.65
C SER A 19 -0.73 15.07 -7.79
N TRP A 20 -0.13 14.15 -8.55
CA TRP A 20 -0.64 12.79 -8.66
C TRP A 20 -0.34 11.95 -7.41
N TYR A 21 0.83 12.15 -6.82
CA TYR A 21 1.32 11.34 -5.71
C TYR A 21 0.73 11.73 -4.35
N THR A 22 0.38 13.01 -4.17
CA THR A 22 -0.11 13.57 -2.89
C THR A 22 -1.65 13.60 -2.88
N SER A 23 -2.24 13.20 -1.77
CA SER A 23 -3.66 13.49 -1.52
C SER A 23 -3.84 14.97 -1.20
N PHE A 24 -4.82 15.59 -1.84
CA PHE A 24 -5.29 16.95 -1.54
C PHE A 24 -6.77 16.92 -1.19
N GLY A 25 -7.33 15.73 -0.97
CA GLY A 25 -8.72 15.57 -0.58
C GLY A 25 -8.93 15.86 0.90
N ASP A 26 -10.14 16.29 1.22
CA ASP A 26 -10.60 16.35 2.60
C ASP A 26 -10.74 14.94 3.18
N PRO A 27 -10.77 14.79 4.52
CA PRO A 27 -11.14 13.54 5.18
C PRO A 27 -12.46 12.97 4.65
N LEU A 28 -12.65 11.66 4.82
CA LEU A 28 -13.91 11.01 4.47
C LEU A 28 -15.08 11.63 5.21
N THR A 29 -16.17 11.90 4.49
CA THR A 29 -17.41 12.37 5.11
C THR A 29 -18.16 11.21 5.75
N PRO A 30 -19.05 11.46 6.74
CA PRO A 30 -19.89 10.41 7.32
C PRO A 30 -20.70 9.65 6.28
N GLU A 31 -21.19 10.33 5.24
CA GLU A 31 -21.96 9.71 4.14
C GLU A 31 -21.09 8.77 3.30
N GLU A 32 -19.82 9.12 3.05
CA GLU A 32 -18.87 8.24 2.37
C GLU A 32 -18.56 7.01 3.22
N VAL A 33 -18.33 7.19 4.52
CA VAL A 33 -18.09 6.10 5.48
C VAL A 33 -19.27 5.14 5.48
N ASP A 34 -20.51 5.63 5.60
CA ASP A 34 -21.71 4.78 5.57
C ASP A 34 -21.87 4.05 4.22
N GLY A 35 -21.53 4.71 3.12
CA GLY A 35 -21.53 4.09 1.79
C GLY A 35 -20.55 2.93 1.68
N TYR A 36 -19.31 3.10 2.16
CA TYR A 36 -18.31 2.02 2.16
C TYR A 36 -18.69 0.87 3.10
N VAL A 37 -19.26 1.18 4.27
CA VAL A 37 -19.75 0.16 5.21
C VAL A 37 -20.84 -0.68 4.57
N ALA A 38 -21.83 -0.06 3.94
CA ALA A 38 -22.90 -0.79 3.25
C ALA A 38 -22.35 -1.72 2.14
N GLU A 39 -21.28 -1.30 1.44
CA GLU A 39 -20.65 -2.13 0.43
C GLU A 39 -19.85 -3.29 1.04
N LEU A 40 -19.16 -3.07 2.18
CA LEU A 40 -18.47 -4.14 2.91
C LEU A 40 -19.45 -5.20 3.44
N GLU A 41 -20.60 -4.78 3.95
CA GLU A 41 -21.71 -5.67 4.35
C GLU A 41 -22.21 -6.49 3.15
N ARG A 42 -22.40 -5.83 2.01
CA ARG A 42 -22.88 -6.47 0.77
C ARG A 42 -21.92 -7.55 0.25
N VAL A 43 -20.60 -7.34 0.40
CA VAL A 43 -19.60 -8.34 0.01
C VAL A 43 -19.34 -9.39 1.10
N GLY A 44 -20.06 -9.31 2.23
CA GLY A 44 -20.05 -10.33 3.28
C GLY A 44 -18.85 -10.26 4.23
N GLN A 45 -18.29 -9.06 4.46
CA GLN A 45 -17.24 -8.90 5.48
C GLN A 45 -17.79 -9.16 6.89
N PRO A 46 -16.99 -9.78 7.79
CA PRO A 46 -17.42 -10.00 9.17
C PRO A 46 -17.71 -8.69 9.92
N PRO A 47 -18.73 -8.66 10.81
CA PRO A 47 -19.10 -7.43 11.55
C PRO A 47 -17.95 -6.78 12.32
N GLU A 48 -17.11 -7.57 12.96
CA GLU A 48 -15.93 -7.08 13.69
C GLU A 48 -14.88 -6.42 12.78
N ALA A 49 -14.72 -6.92 11.56
CA ALA A 49 -13.85 -6.30 10.56
C ALA A 49 -14.45 -4.98 10.06
N ILE A 50 -15.77 -4.94 9.85
CA ILE A 50 -16.49 -3.73 9.44
C ILE A 50 -16.36 -2.64 10.51
N GLU A 51 -16.52 -2.98 11.80
CA GLU A 51 -16.37 -2.02 12.91
C GLU A 51 -14.95 -1.44 12.96
N ALA A 52 -13.93 -2.29 12.84
CA ALA A 52 -12.54 -1.85 12.80
C ALA A 52 -12.25 -0.93 11.60
N ILE A 53 -12.75 -1.28 10.40
CA ILE A 53 -12.59 -0.47 9.18
C ILE A 53 -13.38 0.85 9.31
N ARG A 54 -14.57 0.86 9.91
CA ARG A 54 -15.34 2.08 10.18
C ARG A 54 -14.53 3.02 11.07
N GLY A 55 -14.04 2.56 12.21
CA GLY A 55 -13.21 3.39 13.10
C GLY A 55 -11.95 3.94 12.43
N PHE A 56 -11.34 3.14 11.54
CA PHE A 56 -10.23 3.59 10.72
C PHE A 56 -10.66 4.71 9.74
N MET A 57 -11.80 4.59 9.07
CA MET A 57 -12.31 5.62 8.17
C MET A 57 -12.71 6.90 8.89
N GLU A 58 -13.36 6.79 10.04
CA GLU A 58 -13.79 7.94 10.86
C GLU A 58 -12.63 8.75 11.44
N SER A 59 -11.45 8.13 11.59
CA SER A 59 -10.22 8.81 12.00
C SER A 59 -9.41 9.40 10.84
N ASP A 60 -9.98 9.50 9.63
CA ASP A 60 -9.29 10.00 8.44
C ASP A 60 -8.83 11.45 8.60
N THR A 61 -7.60 11.75 8.18
CA THR A 61 -7.02 13.09 8.14
C THR A 61 -6.94 13.65 6.72
N GLY A 62 -7.30 12.84 5.70
CA GLY A 62 -7.12 13.16 4.28
C GLY A 62 -5.71 12.89 3.76
N ASP A 63 -4.75 12.56 4.65
CA ASP A 63 -3.36 12.33 4.30
C ASP A 63 -3.09 10.91 3.80
N ASP A 64 -1.88 10.71 3.26
CA ASP A 64 -1.35 9.39 2.96
C ASP A 64 -0.93 8.64 4.23
N PHE A 65 -0.98 7.32 4.17
CA PHE A 65 -0.62 6.43 5.26
C PHE A 65 0.05 5.17 4.72
N VAL A 66 0.62 4.35 5.61
CA VAL A 66 1.17 3.03 5.26
C VAL A 66 0.46 1.94 6.04
N ILE A 67 0.27 0.77 5.44
CA ILE A 67 -0.10 -0.45 6.15
C ILE A 67 1.15 -1.29 6.33
N LEU A 68 1.48 -1.59 7.58
CA LEU A 68 2.42 -2.65 7.92
C LEU A 68 1.68 -3.98 7.82
N ASN A 69 2.14 -4.84 6.92
CA ASN A 69 1.69 -6.23 6.83
C ASN A 69 2.84 -7.13 7.29
N ILE A 70 2.58 -7.97 8.29
CA ILE A 70 3.44 -9.06 8.69
C ILE A 70 2.71 -10.34 8.29
N VAL A 71 3.36 -11.20 7.53
CA VAL A 71 2.73 -12.34 6.87
C VAL A 71 3.50 -13.62 7.18
N ASP A 72 2.76 -14.68 7.49
CA ASP A 72 3.19 -16.05 7.51
C ASP A 72 2.49 -16.79 6.37
N SER A 73 3.26 -17.44 5.51
CA SER A 73 2.79 -18.07 4.29
C SER A 73 2.28 -19.47 4.57
N ARG A 74 1.22 -19.86 3.89
CA ARG A 74 0.70 -21.23 3.94
C ARG A 74 1.37 -22.11 2.91
N GLU A 75 2.12 -23.10 3.36
CA GLU A 75 2.79 -24.08 2.48
C GLU A 75 2.36 -25.52 2.80
N PRO A 76 1.70 -26.22 1.87
CA PRO A 76 1.24 -25.75 0.55
C PRO A 76 0.02 -24.83 0.67
N PRO A 77 -0.21 -23.91 -0.31
CA PRO A 77 -1.37 -23.04 -0.29
C PRO A 77 -2.68 -23.84 -0.47
N LEU A 78 -3.80 -23.25 -0.04
CA LEU A 78 -5.12 -23.84 -0.28
C LEU A 78 -5.46 -23.85 -1.77
N VAL A 79 -6.26 -24.82 -2.17
CA VAL A 79 -6.78 -24.89 -3.55
C VAL A 79 -7.91 -23.88 -3.70
N VAL A 80 -7.81 -23.02 -4.72
CA VAL A 80 -8.88 -22.09 -5.09
C VAL A 80 -9.70 -22.74 -6.20
N GLU A 81 -11.02 -22.83 -6.01
CA GLU A 81 -11.93 -23.46 -6.96
C GLU A 81 -11.88 -22.75 -8.33
N GLY A 82 -11.84 -23.51 -9.39
CA GLY A 82 -11.76 -22.96 -10.75
C GLY A 82 -10.39 -22.40 -11.15
N SER A 83 -9.38 -22.49 -10.28
CA SER A 83 -8.01 -22.08 -10.58
C SER A 83 -7.06 -23.29 -10.63
N PRO A 84 -6.03 -23.27 -11.50
CA PRO A 84 -4.99 -24.31 -11.46
C PRO A 84 -4.29 -24.32 -10.10
N PRO A 85 -3.85 -25.52 -9.62
CA PRO A 85 -3.07 -25.61 -8.39
C PRO A 85 -1.83 -24.70 -8.47
N ALA A 86 -1.50 -24.02 -7.39
CA ALA A 86 -0.27 -23.25 -7.27
C ALA A 86 0.84 -24.11 -6.69
N ALA A 87 2.07 -23.88 -7.12
CA ALA A 87 3.23 -24.63 -6.64
C ALA A 87 3.62 -24.25 -5.20
N ASN A 88 3.35 -22.98 -4.80
CA ASN A 88 3.67 -22.42 -3.49
C ASN A 88 2.80 -21.19 -3.20
N ALA A 89 2.89 -20.66 -1.98
CA ALA A 89 2.16 -19.47 -1.57
C ALA A 89 2.50 -18.23 -2.39
N GLN A 90 3.76 -18.08 -2.81
CA GLN A 90 4.18 -16.93 -3.60
C GLN A 90 3.45 -16.88 -4.96
N GLU A 91 3.30 -18.01 -5.65
CA GLU A 91 2.54 -18.06 -6.91
C GLU A 91 1.09 -17.64 -6.71
N MET A 92 0.49 -17.99 -5.56
CA MET A 92 -0.87 -17.59 -5.23
C MET A 92 -0.95 -16.08 -4.96
N VAL A 93 0.02 -15.52 -4.25
CA VAL A 93 0.15 -14.06 -4.05
C VAL A 93 0.34 -13.33 -5.38
N ASP A 94 1.16 -13.86 -6.28
CA ASP A 94 1.39 -13.26 -7.60
C ASP A 94 0.09 -13.17 -8.42
N ARG A 95 -0.74 -14.22 -8.40
CA ARG A 95 -2.08 -14.22 -9.02
C ARG A 95 -3.00 -13.16 -8.43
N TYR A 96 -2.95 -12.95 -7.11
CA TYR A 96 -3.67 -11.86 -6.45
C TYR A 96 -3.15 -10.50 -6.89
N MET A 97 -1.84 -10.31 -6.87
CA MET A 97 -1.19 -9.03 -7.14
C MET A 97 -1.26 -8.62 -8.63
N GLU A 98 -1.42 -9.56 -9.56
CA GLU A 98 -1.63 -9.27 -10.99
C GLU A 98 -2.78 -8.28 -11.21
N PHE A 99 -3.86 -8.41 -10.43
CA PHE A 99 -5.02 -7.51 -10.48
C PHE A 99 -4.86 -6.30 -9.59
N MET A 100 -4.17 -6.47 -8.46
CA MET A 100 -4.02 -5.40 -7.47
C MET A 100 -3.03 -4.32 -7.90
N TYR A 101 -1.89 -4.69 -8.48
CA TYR A 101 -0.86 -3.73 -8.86
C TYR A 101 -1.35 -2.62 -9.80
N PRO A 102 -2.10 -2.89 -10.89
CA PRO A 102 -2.61 -1.82 -11.74
C PRO A 102 -3.52 -0.83 -10.99
N ALA A 103 -4.39 -1.34 -10.11
CA ALA A 103 -5.29 -0.50 -9.33
C ALA A 103 -4.54 0.35 -8.28
N LEU A 104 -3.54 -0.23 -7.62
CA LEU A 104 -2.67 0.43 -6.65
C LEU A 104 -1.85 1.54 -7.33
N PHE A 105 -1.11 1.20 -8.39
CA PHE A 105 -0.24 2.18 -9.07
C PHE A 105 -1.02 3.31 -9.73
N ALA A 106 -2.21 3.05 -10.28
CA ALA A 106 -3.07 4.10 -10.80
C ALA A 106 -3.44 5.15 -9.74
N ARG A 107 -3.45 4.75 -8.46
CA ARG A 107 -3.76 5.61 -7.31
C ARG A 107 -2.52 6.08 -6.54
N ALA A 108 -1.32 5.95 -7.12
CA ALA A 108 -0.06 6.24 -6.43
C ALA A 108 0.15 5.43 -5.12
N CYS A 109 -0.50 4.26 -5.01
CA CYS A 109 -0.29 3.31 -3.91
C CYS A 109 0.78 2.29 -4.32
N HIS A 110 1.75 2.02 -3.45
CA HIS A 110 2.87 1.14 -3.79
C HIS A 110 3.59 0.62 -2.53
N PRO A 111 4.32 -0.49 -2.62
CA PRO A 111 5.18 -0.92 -1.53
C PRO A 111 6.32 0.09 -1.33
N VAL A 112 6.58 0.47 -0.08
CA VAL A 112 7.75 1.29 0.32
C VAL A 112 8.87 0.44 0.88
N MET A 113 8.54 -0.74 1.40
CA MET A 113 9.50 -1.75 1.83
C MET A 113 8.88 -3.14 1.70
N VAL A 114 9.68 -4.09 1.24
CA VAL A 114 9.36 -5.52 1.24
C VAL A 114 10.61 -6.25 1.71
N GLY A 115 10.45 -7.18 2.64
CA GLY A 115 11.56 -7.99 3.13
C GLY A 115 11.11 -9.33 3.67
N SER A 116 11.90 -10.36 3.40
CA SER A 116 11.72 -11.66 4.06
C SER A 116 12.22 -11.59 5.50
N ALA A 117 11.59 -12.33 6.39
CA ALA A 117 12.06 -12.47 7.76
C ALA A 117 13.46 -13.11 7.78
N ALA A 118 14.39 -12.46 8.44
CA ALA A 118 15.75 -12.97 8.58
C ALA A 118 15.86 -14.05 9.68
N HIS A 119 14.93 -14.01 10.64
CA HIS A 119 14.86 -14.92 11.80
C HIS A 119 13.44 -14.80 12.41
N ARG A 120 13.13 -15.68 13.38
CA ARG A 120 11.97 -15.53 14.25
C ARG A 120 12.02 -14.18 14.99
N ALA A 121 10.90 -13.71 15.52
CA ALA A 121 10.86 -12.50 16.33
C ALA A 121 11.89 -12.61 17.50
N LEU A 122 12.64 -11.53 17.71
CA LEU A 122 13.71 -11.49 18.73
C LEU A 122 13.20 -11.10 20.11
N ASP A 123 12.06 -10.41 20.18
CA ASP A 123 11.47 -9.90 21.40
C ASP A 123 9.94 -9.93 21.31
N LEU A 124 9.32 -10.56 22.31
CA LEU A 124 7.88 -10.70 22.46
C LEU A 124 7.52 -10.38 23.90
N MET A 125 6.97 -9.22 24.14
CA MET A 125 6.51 -8.82 25.47
C MET A 125 4.99 -8.68 25.52
N GLY A 126 4.36 -9.33 26.50
CA GLY A 126 2.91 -9.22 26.74
C GLY A 126 2.03 -9.92 25.70
N ILE A 127 2.61 -10.81 24.89
CA ILE A 127 1.91 -11.60 23.88
C ILE A 127 2.10 -13.08 24.20
N GLU A 128 1.00 -13.77 24.53
CA GLU A 128 0.96 -15.20 24.85
C GLU A 128 0.11 -15.93 23.80
N VAL A 129 0.59 -15.94 22.54
CA VAL A 129 -0.07 -16.63 21.41
C VAL A 129 0.93 -17.59 20.79
N GLU A 130 0.50 -18.82 20.55
CA GLU A 130 1.32 -19.85 19.93
C GLU A 130 1.80 -19.40 18.54
N ASP A 131 3.06 -19.70 18.23
CA ASP A 131 3.73 -19.38 16.95
C ASP A 131 3.71 -17.90 16.52
N ILE A 132 3.46 -16.97 17.45
CA ILE A 132 3.46 -15.54 17.16
C ILE A 132 4.86 -15.01 16.80
N ASP A 133 5.91 -15.74 17.06
CA ASP A 133 7.29 -15.44 16.74
C ASP A 133 7.70 -15.87 15.32
N ILE A 134 6.85 -16.61 14.61
CA ILE A 134 7.13 -17.13 13.26
C ILE A 134 6.44 -16.27 12.21
N TRP A 135 7.24 -15.71 11.31
CA TRP A 135 6.80 -14.87 10.19
C TRP A 135 7.74 -15.07 9.00
N ASP A 136 7.22 -14.98 7.78
CA ASP A 136 8.00 -15.11 6.55
C ASP A 136 8.37 -13.77 5.94
N GLN A 137 7.49 -12.78 6.05
CA GLN A 137 7.64 -11.53 5.32
C GLN A 137 7.05 -10.34 6.07
N GLY A 138 7.71 -9.18 5.89
CA GLY A 138 7.18 -7.87 6.25
C GLY A 138 7.04 -6.98 5.01
N VAL A 139 5.89 -6.31 4.89
CA VAL A 139 5.59 -5.38 3.79
C VAL A 139 5.02 -4.10 4.35
N LEU A 140 5.62 -2.96 3.98
CA LEU A 140 5.05 -1.65 4.18
C LEU A 140 4.45 -1.17 2.87
N MET A 141 3.13 -1.07 2.82
CA MET A 141 2.38 -0.62 1.65
C MET A 141 1.84 0.77 1.88
N ARG A 142 2.30 1.75 1.08
CA ARG A 142 1.77 3.11 1.10
C ARG A 142 0.46 3.19 0.32
N TYR A 143 -0.49 3.91 0.90
CA TYR A 143 -1.74 4.34 0.26
C TYR A 143 -1.78 5.87 0.23
N ARG A 144 -2.21 6.45 -0.89
CA ARG A 144 -2.30 7.90 -1.06
C ARG A 144 -3.38 8.52 -0.17
N SER A 145 -4.47 7.79 0.10
CA SER A 145 -5.55 8.20 1.00
C SER A 145 -6.35 6.97 1.47
N ARG A 146 -7.11 7.12 2.55
CA ARG A 146 -8.06 6.07 2.99
C ARG A 146 -9.15 5.85 1.95
N ARG A 147 -9.58 6.90 1.25
CA ARG A 147 -10.52 6.81 0.13
C ARG A 147 -9.99 5.88 -0.97
N ASP A 148 -8.73 6.05 -1.39
CA ASP A 148 -8.12 5.18 -2.40
C ASP A 148 -8.06 3.69 -1.97
N LEU A 149 -7.80 3.43 -0.68
CA LEU A 149 -7.85 2.07 -0.13
C LEU A 149 -9.27 1.52 -0.19
N MET A 150 -10.26 2.31 0.28
CA MET A 150 -11.65 1.86 0.32
C MET A 150 -12.22 1.63 -1.07
N ASP A 151 -11.90 2.46 -2.05
CA ASP A 151 -12.25 2.24 -3.46
C ASP A 151 -11.74 0.91 -4.02
N ILE A 152 -10.61 0.42 -3.51
CA ILE A 152 -10.09 -0.89 -3.89
C ILE A 152 -10.82 -2.00 -3.12
N LEU A 153 -10.95 -1.88 -1.80
CA LEU A 153 -11.52 -2.92 -0.95
C LEU A 153 -13.01 -3.16 -1.22
N SER A 154 -13.76 -2.10 -1.52
CA SER A 154 -15.19 -2.17 -1.80
C SER A 154 -15.50 -2.51 -3.27
N ASN A 155 -14.51 -2.58 -4.16
CA ASN A 155 -14.75 -2.82 -5.57
C ASN A 155 -15.04 -4.30 -5.85
N PRO A 156 -16.23 -4.64 -6.36
CA PRO A 156 -16.61 -6.02 -6.65
C PRO A 156 -15.67 -6.76 -7.62
N ALA A 157 -14.97 -6.01 -8.50
CA ALA A 157 -14.01 -6.61 -9.42
C ALA A 157 -12.83 -7.29 -8.71
N PHE A 158 -12.54 -6.90 -7.46
CA PHE A 158 -11.48 -7.48 -6.65
C PHE A 158 -11.96 -8.53 -5.65
N ALA A 159 -13.28 -8.60 -5.37
CA ALA A 159 -13.85 -9.50 -4.38
C ALA A 159 -13.51 -10.99 -4.70
N GLY A 160 -13.64 -11.42 -5.95
CA GLY A 160 -13.30 -12.78 -6.39
C GLY A 160 -11.79 -13.08 -6.47
N ARG A 161 -10.93 -12.09 -6.19
CA ARG A 161 -9.47 -12.27 -6.16
C ARG A 161 -8.90 -12.36 -4.75
N HIS A 162 -9.66 -11.93 -3.78
CA HIS A 162 -9.26 -11.98 -2.36
C HIS A 162 -9.01 -13.42 -1.88
N GLU A 163 -9.70 -14.41 -2.47
CA GLU A 163 -9.52 -15.83 -2.18
C GLU A 163 -8.08 -16.31 -2.42
N PHE A 164 -7.38 -15.77 -3.43
CA PHE A 164 -5.96 -16.09 -3.66
C PHE A 164 -5.08 -15.64 -2.50
N LYS A 165 -5.35 -14.44 -1.95
CA LYS A 165 -4.65 -13.96 -0.75
C LYS A 165 -4.93 -14.85 0.45
N VAL A 166 -6.20 -15.20 0.68
CA VAL A 166 -6.59 -16.08 1.80
C VAL A 166 -5.97 -17.48 1.66
N ALA A 167 -5.91 -18.01 0.43
CA ALA A 167 -5.31 -19.31 0.17
C ALA A 167 -3.79 -19.35 0.41
N ALA A 168 -3.10 -18.22 0.24
CA ALA A 168 -1.65 -18.11 0.37
C ALA A 168 -1.18 -17.85 1.80
N ILE A 169 -2.04 -17.35 2.69
CA ILE A 169 -1.65 -16.83 4.00
C ILE A 169 -2.15 -17.74 5.12
N GLU A 170 -1.25 -18.16 6.00
CA GLU A 170 -1.60 -18.89 7.21
C GLU A 170 -2.09 -17.94 8.30
N LYS A 171 -1.33 -16.89 8.55
CA LYS A 171 -1.69 -15.80 9.47
C LYS A 171 -1.09 -14.49 9.02
N THR A 172 -1.72 -13.39 9.40
CA THR A 172 -1.23 -12.04 9.10
C THR A 172 -1.65 -11.06 10.16
N ILE A 173 -0.79 -10.07 10.37
CA ILE A 173 -1.14 -8.84 11.08
C ILE A 173 -1.00 -7.71 10.09
N ALA A 174 -2.05 -6.91 9.94
CA ALA A 174 -2.06 -5.74 9.08
C ALA A 174 -2.63 -4.56 9.85
N PHE A 175 -1.85 -3.51 10.05
CA PHE A 175 -2.35 -2.30 10.71
C PHE A 175 -1.81 -1.03 10.08
N PRO A 176 -2.64 0.04 10.04
CA PRO A 176 -2.25 1.32 9.48
C PRO A 176 -1.29 2.07 10.40
N LEU A 177 -0.39 2.83 9.80
CA LEU A 177 0.56 3.73 10.45
C LEU A 177 0.50 5.08 9.75
N ASP A 178 0.45 6.17 10.52
CA ASP A 178 0.65 7.51 10.01
C ASP A 178 2.14 7.86 10.10
N PRO A 179 2.89 7.86 8.97
CA PRO A 179 4.34 8.01 8.99
C PRO A 179 4.72 9.47 9.29
N TRP A 180 5.32 9.75 10.44
CA TRP A 180 5.88 11.05 10.78
C TRP A 180 7.32 11.23 10.27
N PHE A 181 7.96 10.17 9.78
CA PHE A 181 9.30 10.20 9.20
C PHE A 181 9.48 9.09 8.15
N GLN A 182 9.82 9.48 6.92
CA GLN A 182 10.10 8.56 5.81
C GLN A 182 11.22 9.12 4.95
N LEU A 183 12.45 8.60 5.13
CA LEU A 183 13.63 9.08 4.41
C LEU A 183 13.56 8.83 2.90
N GLY A 184 12.93 7.73 2.49
CA GLY A 184 12.77 7.32 1.10
C GLY A 184 11.50 7.87 0.41
N ASP A 185 10.87 8.91 0.92
CA ASP A 185 9.69 9.51 0.28
C ASP A 185 10.02 9.94 -1.16
N PRO A 186 9.33 9.41 -2.17
CA PRO A 186 9.59 9.75 -3.58
C PRO A 186 9.47 11.25 -3.89
N ARG A 187 8.67 12.00 -3.15
CA ARG A 187 8.58 13.47 -3.27
C ARG A 187 9.92 14.13 -2.95
N LEU A 188 10.53 13.73 -1.85
CA LEU A 188 11.84 14.25 -1.45
C LEU A 188 12.95 13.79 -2.39
N VAL A 189 12.99 12.49 -2.70
CA VAL A 189 14.01 11.89 -3.56
C VAL A 189 14.00 12.52 -4.96
N LEU A 190 12.83 12.68 -5.56
CA LEU A 190 12.68 13.29 -6.88
C LEU A 190 13.05 14.79 -6.88
N ALA A 191 12.67 15.52 -5.82
CA ALA A 191 13.07 16.93 -5.66
C ALA A 191 14.59 17.07 -5.63
N LEU A 192 15.27 16.28 -4.80
CA LEU A 192 16.74 16.30 -4.70
C LEU A 192 17.40 15.91 -6.02
N LEU A 193 16.89 14.87 -6.70
CA LEU A 193 17.39 14.45 -8.01
C LEU A 193 17.28 15.59 -9.03
N PHE A 194 16.14 16.27 -9.10
CA PHE A 194 15.95 17.38 -10.03
C PHE A 194 16.81 18.59 -9.71
N LEU A 195 17.06 18.87 -8.43
CA LEU A 195 18.04 19.89 -8.03
C LEU A 195 19.45 19.54 -8.54
N VAL A 196 19.88 18.28 -8.35
CA VAL A 196 21.19 17.82 -8.83
C VAL A 196 21.28 17.95 -10.36
N ILE A 197 20.28 17.48 -11.10
CA ILE A 197 20.24 17.58 -12.57
C ILE A 197 20.29 19.04 -13.02
N GLY A 198 19.48 19.91 -12.43
CA GLY A 198 19.43 21.33 -12.78
C GLY A 198 20.76 22.06 -12.54
N PHE A 199 21.38 21.85 -11.38
CA PHE A 199 22.68 22.46 -11.06
C PHE A 199 23.82 21.88 -11.90
N ALA A 200 23.85 20.57 -12.15
CA ALA A 200 24.84 19.95 -13.03
C ALA A 200 24.75 20.51 -14.45
N TRP A 201 23.54 20.62 -15.00
CA TRP A 201 23.33 21.24 -16.32
C TRP A 201 23.81 22.70 -16.36
N GLN A 202 23.51 23.45 -15.31
CA GLN A 202 23.93 24.86 -15.23
C GLN A 202 25.45 25.00 -15.15
N ALA A 203 26.14 24.13 -14.40
CA ALA A 203 27.59 24.11 -14.28
C ALA A 203 28.28 23.79 -15.62
N LEU A 204 27.82 22.76 -16.33
CA LEU A 204 28.35 22.37 -17.64
C LEU A 204 28.20 23.43 -18.73
N ARG A 205 27.30 24.39 -18.56
CA ARG A 205 27.08 25.50 -19.52
C ARG A 205 27.85 26.74 -19.18
N ARG A 206 28.47 26.84 -18.01
CA ARG A 206 29.32 27.96 -17.61
C ARG A 206 30.78 27.79 -18.02
N ASN A 207 31.16 26.56 -18.33
CA ASN A 207 32.46 26.21 -18.91
C ASN A 207 32.35 26.13 -20.45
#